data_371eea09ed230c74a60eab0d05924b07
#
_entry.id   371eea09ed230c74a60eab0d05924b07
#
_cell.length_a   1.000
_cell.length_b   1.000
_cell.length_c   1.000
_cell.angle_alpha   90.00
_cell.angle_beta   90.00
_cell.angle_gamma   90.00
#
_symmetry.space_group_name_H-M   'P 1'
#
loop_
_entity.id
_entity.type
_entity.pdbx_description
1 polymer ?
#
loop_
_entity_poly.entity_id
_entity_poly.type
_entity_poly.pdbx_seq_one_letter_code
_entity_poly.pdbx_strand_id
1 'polypeptide(L)'
;TFLRGEKLFMKIIMLGAPGAGKGTQAKKIAAKYSIPHVSTGDIFRANIKNGTELGMKAKSFMDAGGLVPDEITIGMLLDRIHEADCVNGYVLDGFPRTIPQAESLTKALSERGEAVDYAVNVDVPDENIINRMSGRRACLNCGATYHIVYNPSKKEGICDTCGQQLVLRDDDKPETVKKRLSVYHDQTQPLIDYYKNEGILAEVDGTKDMEEVFQDIVKILGA
;
A
#
# COMPACT_ATOMS: atom_id res chain seq x y z
N THR A 1 -29.39 -14.57 -1.93
CA THR A 1 -30.25 -13.39 -1.76
C THR A 1 -29.61 -12.54 -0.67
N PHE A 2 -28.70 -11.64 -1.03
CA PHE A 2 -28.07 -10.73 -0.09
C PHE A 2 -29.03 -9.60 0.24
N LEU A 3 -29.35 -9.46 1.52
CA LEU A 3 -30.19 -8.37 2.04
C LEU A 3 -29.44 -7.05 1.94
N ARG A 4 -30.05 -6.05 1.33
CA ARG A 4 -29.59 -4.66 1.33
C ARG A 4 -29.47 -4.18 2.77
N GLY A 5 -28.24 -3.93 3.24
CA GLY A 5 -28.01 -3.26 4.52
C GLY A 5 -26.87 -3.80 5.38
N GLU A 6 -26.25 -4.92 5.05
CA GLU A 6 -25.10 -5.40 5.82
C GLU A 6 -23.83 -4.65 5.41
N LYS A 7 -23.24 -3.95 6.37
CA LYS A 7 -21.89 -3.37 6.23
C LYS A 7 -20.95 -4.51 5.86
N LEU A 8 -20.38 -4.46 4.66
CA LEU A 8 -19.40 -5.45 4.23
C LEU A 8 -18.14 -5.27 5.09
N PHE A 9 -17.86 -6.22 5.95
CA PHE A 9 -16.60 -6.28 6.70
C PHE A 9 -15.55 -6.85 5.76
N MET A 10 -14.56 -6.04 5.35
CA MET A 10 -13.55 -6.49 4.40
C MET A 10 -12.14 -6.19 4.87
N LYS A 11 -11.30 -7.20 4.88
CA LYS A 11 -9.85 -7.11 5.10
C LYS A 11 -9.14 -7.34 3.78
N ILE A 12 -8.58 -6.29 3.22
CA ILE A 12 -8.02 -6.28 1.87
C ILE A 12 -6.51 -6.03 1.96
N ILE A 13 -5.73 -6.79 1.21
CA ILE A 13 -4.30 -6.59 1.01
C ILE A 13 -4.07 -6.06 -0.41
N MET A 14 -3.28 -5.00 -0.55
CA MET A 14 -2.83 -4.50 -1.84
C MET A 14 -1.43 -5.02 -2.15
N LEU A 15 -1.30 -5.83 -3.20
CA LEU A 15 -0.04 -6.34 -3.73
C LEU A 15 0.37 -5.61 -5.03
N GLY A 16 1.63 -5.73 -5.40
CA GLY A 16 2.20 -5.16 -6.62
C GLY A 16 3.50 -4.39 -6.36
N ALA A 17 4.23 -4.11 -7.42
CA ALA A 17 5.54 -3.44 -7.37
C ALA A 17 5.47 -2.02 -6.74
N PRO A 18 6.59 -1.49 -6.21
CA PRO A 18 6.65 -0.09 -5.80
C PRO A 18 6.32 0.82 -6.99
N GLY A 19 5.40 1.77 -6.83
CA GLY A 19 4.96 2.63 -7.95
C GLY A 19 3.81 2.08 -8.81
N ALA A 20 3.32 0.86 -8.56
CA ALA A 20 2.18 0.27 -9.29
C ALA A 20 0.84 1.02 -9.09
N GLY A 21 0.74 1.93 -8.11
CA GLY A 21 -0.49 2.67 -7.84
C GLY A 21 -1.30 2.13 -6.65
N LYS A 22 -0.79 1.15 -5.91
CA LYS A 22 -1.46 0.54 -4.74
C LYS A 22 -2.05 1.54 -3.77
N GLY A 23 -1.26 2.50 -3.30
CA GLY A 23 -1.72 3.50 -2.33
C GLY A 23 -2.84 4.40 -2.86
N THR A 24 -2.86 4.69 -4.16
CA THR A 24 -3.94 5.42 -4.80
C THR A 24 -5.23 4.60 -4.80
N GLN A 25 -5.15 3.34 -5.19
CA GLN A 25 -6.29 2.44 -5.19
C GLN A 25 -6.77 2.14 -3.77
N ALA A 26 -5.85 1.90 -2.83
CA ALA A 26 -6.17 1.68 -1.42
C ALA A 26 -6.98 2.84 -0.81
N LYS A 27 -6.61 4.08 -1.11
CA LYS A 27 -7.36 5.27 -0.65
C LYS A 27 -8.77 5.33 -1.25
N LYS A 28 -8.92 5.01 -2.54
CA LYS A 28 -10.22 4.96 -3.21
C LYS A 28 -11.12 3.85 -2.63
N ILE A 29 -10.55 2.67 -2.40
CA ILE A 29 -11.23 1.53 -1.76
C ILE A 29 -11.68 1.91 -0.35
N ALA A 30 -10.76 2.45 0.45
CA ALA A 30 -11.03 2.90 1.81
C ALA A 30 -12.20 3.89 1.89
N ALA A 31 -12.22 4.87 0.97
CA ALA A 31 -13.30 5.86 0.88
C ALA A 31 -14.63 5.23 0.44
N LYS A 32 -14.63 4.34 -0.56
CA LYS A 32 -15.85 3.70 -1.08
C LYS A 32 -16.51 2.81 -0.04
N TYR A 33 -15.72 1.99 0.67
CA TYR A 33 -16.24 1.00 1.63
C TYR A 33 -16.25 1.49 3.08
N SER A 34 -15.81 2.74 3.33
CA SER A 34 -15.75 3.35 4.68
C SER A 34 -14.92 2.52 5.67
N ILE A 35 -13.78 2.00 5.22
CA ILE A 35 -12.79 1.26 6.01
C ILE A 35 -11.45 2.02 6.01
N PRO A 36 -10.60 1.90 7.06
CA PRO A 36 -9.34 2.61 7.10
C PRO A 36 -8.32 2.09 6.07
N HIS A 37 -7.54 3.01 5.51
CA HIS A 37 -6.34 2.73 4.74
C HIS A 37 -5.14 2.65 5.71
N VAL A 38 -4.56 1.47 5.86
CA VAL A 38 -3.40 1.21 6.71
C VAL A 38 -2.16 1.03 5.84
N SER A 39 -1.32 2.06 5.78
CA SER A 39 -0.09 2.07 4.99
C SER A 39 1.13 2.02 5.90
N THR A 40 1.88 0.91 5.87
CA THR A 40 3.13 0.77 6.63
C THR A 40 4.16 1.83 6.22
N GLY A 41 4.22 2.16 4.93
CA GLY A 41 5.09 3.21 4.43
C GLY A 41 4.75 4.58 5.00
N ASP A 42 3.47 4.92 5.14
CA ASP A 42 3.04 6.20 5.71
C ASP A 42 3.28 6.24 7.22
N ILE A 43 3.06 5.13 7.92
CA ILE A 43 3.35 5.04 9.36
C ILE A 43 4.85 5.24 9.62
N PHE A 44 5.73 4.58 8.87
CA PHE A 44 7.17 4.77 9.01
C PHE A 44 7.58 6.20 8.67
N ARG A 45 7.07 6.80 7.60
CA ARG A 45 7.38 8.19 7.23
C ARG A 45 6.91 9.18 8.29
N ALA A 46 5.75 8.97 8.90
CA ALA A 46 5.30 9.80 10.03
C ALA A 46 6.23 9.68 11.24
N ASN A 47 6.67 8.48 11.56
CA ASN A 47 7.64 8.23 12.63
C ASN A 47 9.01 8.88 12.34
N ILE A 48 9.50 8.80 11.10
CA ILE A 48 10.73 9.49 10.68
C ILE A 48 10.60 11.01 10.85
N LYS A 49 9.50 11.58 10.38
CA LYS A 49 9.21 13.02 10.51
C LYS A 49 9.17 13.48 11.97
N ASN A 50 8.62 12.66 12.84
CA ASN A 50 8.50 12.95 14.27
C ASN A 50 9.76 12.58 15.06
N GLY A 51 10.80 12.03 14.44
CA GLY A 51 12.07 11.68 15.08
C GLY A 51 11.95 10.57 16.13
N THR A 52 10.96 9.68 16.02
CA THR A 52 10.79 8.59 16.99
C THR A 52 11.89 7.52 16.82
N GLU A 53 12.13 6.73 17.86
CA GLU A 53 13.09 5.62 17.80
C GLU A 53 12.76 4.65 16.66
N LEU A 54 11.48 4.31 16.46
CA LEU A 54 10.99 3.52 15.35
C LEU A 54 11.33 4.16 14.00
N GLY A 55 11.08 5.46 13.85
CA GLY A 55 11.39 6.20 12.62
C GLY A 55 12.88 6.22 12.32
N MET A 56 13.72 6.42 13.31
CA MET A 56 15.18 6.42 13.14
C MET A 56 15.71 5.05 12.72
N LYS A 57 15.19 3.97 13.30
CA LYS A 57 15.53 2.60 12.90
C LYS A 57 15.07 2.29 11.46
N ALA A 58 13.85 2.68 11.09
CA ALA A 58 13.29 2.41 9.77
C ALA A 58 13.98 3.20 8.65
N LYS A 59 14.45 4.43 8.94
CA LYS A 59 14.97 5.36 7.94
C LYS A 59 16.11 4.78 7.11
N SER A 60 17.09 4.15 7.73
CA SER A 60 18.27 3.59 7.03
C SER A 60 17.89 2.50 6.02
N PHE A 61 16.92 1.66 6.35
CA PHE A 61 16.42 0.63 5.44
C PHE A 61 15.65 1.24 4.26
N MET A 62 14.77 2.21 4.54
CA MET A 62 13.96 2.86 3.51
C MET A 62 14.80 3.69 2.54
N ASP A 63 15.78 4.44 3.02
CA ASP A 63 16.69 5.25 2.20
C ASP A 63 17.54 4.36 1.28
N ALA A 64 17.91 3.16 1.76
CA ALA A 64 18.63 2.15 0.96
C ALA A 64 17.72 1.37 -0.02
N GLY A 65 16.41 1.60 -0.01
CA GLY A 65 15.43 0.87 -0.85
C GLY A 65 15.14 -0.56 -0.38
N GLY A 66 15.56 -0.91 0.84
CA GLY A 66 15.29 -2.19 1.48
C GLY A 66 13.98 -2.22 2.28
N LEU A 67 13.70 -3.37 2.90
CA LEU A 67 12.58 -3.53 3.83
C LEU A 67 13.04 -3.29 5.27
N VAL A 68 12.17 -2.69 6.06
CA VAL A 68 12.34 -2.64 7.53
C VAL A 68 12.18 -4.07 8.05
N PRO A 69 12.98 -4.51 9.05
CA PRO A 69 12.90 -5.86 9.58
C PRO A 69 11.49 -6.31 9.94
N ASP A 70 11.20 -7.59 9.65
CA ASP A 70 9.86 -8.17 9.80
C ASP A 70 9.30 -8.02 11.20
N GLU A 71 10.10 -8.27 12.24
CA GLU A 71 9.68 -8.15 13.64
C GLU A 71 9.14 -6.75 13.98
N ILE A 72 9.81 -5.71 13.49
CA ILE A 72 9.40 -4.32 13.70
C ILE A 72 8.11 -4.03 12.94
N THR A 73 8.06 -4.46 11.67
CA THR A 73 6.93 -4.18 10.80
C THR A 73 5.67 -4.93 11.25
N ILE A 74 5.81 -6.19 11.64
CA ILE A 74 4.71 -7.03 12.14
C ILE A 74 4.14 -6.44 13.43
N GLY A 75 4.98 -6.15 14.42
CA GLY A 75 4.51 -5.58 15.70
C GLY A 75 3.72 -4.29 15.49
N MET A 76 4.30 -3.34 14.74
CA MET A 76 3.65 -2.07 14.42
C MET A 76 2.30 -2.27 13.70
N LEU A 77 2.23 -3.20 12.74
CA LEU A 77 0.99 -3.42 12.00
C LEU A 77 -0.08 -4.06 12.87
N LEU A 78 0.27 -5.08 13.66
CA LEU A 78 -0.69 -5.76 14.52
C LEU A 78 -1.29 -4.78 15.53
N ASP A 79 -0.49 -3.90 16.12
CA ASP A 79 -0.99 -2.84 17.00
C ASP A 79 -1.99 -1.95 16.24
N ARG A 80 -1.68 -1.52 15.02
CA ARG A 80 -2.54 -0.64 14.22
C ARG A 80 -3.87 -1.27 13.82
N ILE A 81 -3.89 -2.53 13.40
CA ILE A 81 -5.14 -3.20 13.01
C ILE A 81 -6.04 -3.59 14.18
N HIS A 82 -5.53 -3.49 15.42
CA HIS A 82 -6.33 -3.64 16.64
C HIS A 82 -7.02 -2.37 17.10
N GLU A 83 -6.76 -1.23 16.46
CA GLU A 83 -7.46 0.01 16.78
C GLU A 83 -8.95 -0.05 16.40
N ALA A 84 -9.77 0.73 17.11
CA ALA A 84 -11.23 0.67 17.02
C ALA A 84 -11.79 0.95 15.61
N ASP A 85 -11.10 1.73 14.79
CA ASP A 85 -11.50 2.04 13.41
C ASP A 85 -11.32 0.86 12.45
N CYS A 86 -10.49 -0.14 12.80
CA CYS A 86 -10.23 -1.33 12.02
C CYS A 86 -11.23 -2.49 12.25
N VAL A 87 -12.13 -2.36 13.21
CA VAL A 87 -13.09 -3.44 13.58
C VAL A 87 -13.98 -3.86 12.40
N ASN A 88 -14.33 -2.94 11.52
CA ASN A 88 -15.19 -3.20 10.36
C ASN A 88 -14.38 -3.57 9.08
N GLY A 89 -13.10 -3.84 9.20
CA GLY A 89 -12.19 -4.12 8.08
C GLY A 89 -11.20 -3.00 7.83
N TYR A 90 -10.33 -3.21 6.85
CA TYR A 90 -9.26 -2.28 6.48
C TYR A 90 -8.65 -2.65 5.12
N VAL A 91 -7.91 -1.70 4.55
CA VAL A 91 -7.07 -1.94 3.37
C VAL A 91 -5.62 -1.81 3.79
N LEU A 92 -4.84 -2.89 3.67
CA LEU A 92 -3.39 -2.89 3.90
C LEU A 92 -2.64 -2.48 2.64
N ASP A 93 -1.76 -1.49 2.76
CA ASP A 93 -0.87 -1.04 1.70
C ASP A 93 0.59 -1.11 2.17
N GLY A 94 1.39 -1.90 1.45
CA GLY A 94 2.79 -2.11 1.77
C GLY A 94 3.04 -3.12 2.90
N PHE A 95 2.06 -3.94 3.23
CA PHE A 95 2.16 -5.10 4.10
C PHE A 95 1.10 -6.14 3.69
N PRO A 96 1.44 -7.46 3.69
CA PRO A 96 2.79 -8.00 3.89
C PRO A 96 3.71 -7.74 2.69
N ARG A 97 5.03 -7.82 2.91
CA ARG A 97 6.04 -7.77 1.85
C ARG A 97 6.94 -9.00 1.82
N THR A 98 6.82 -9.87 2.81
CA THR A 98 7.55 -11.14 2.90
C THR A 98 6.60 -12.26 3.31
N ILE A 99 6.97 -13.51 3.02
CA ILE A 99 6.19 -14.69 3.45
C ILE A 99 6.05 -14.73 4.98
N PRO A 100 7.11 -14.52 5.81
CA PRO A 100 6.96 -14.47 7.26
C PRO A 100 5.96 -13.42 7.76
N GLN A 101 5.89 -12.26 7.09
CA GLN A 101 4.89 -11.25 7.41
C GLN A 101 3.46 -11.75 7.11
N ALA A 102 3.25 -12.42 5.96
CA ALA A 102 1.95 -12.98 5.60
C ALA A 102 1.49 -14.06 6.58
N GLU A 103 2.38 -14.97 6.92
CA GLU A 103 2.11 -16.05 7.89
C GLU A 103 1.77 -15.49 9.28
N SER A 104 2.50 -14.46 9.74
CA SER A 104 2.23 -13.78 11.00
C SER A 104 0.87 -13.09 11.02
N LEU A 105 0.48 -12.45 9.92
CA LEU A 105 -0.85 -11.85 9.78
C LEU A 105 -1.94 -12.92 9.81
N THR A 106 -1.78 -13.98 9.03
CA THR A 106 -2.75 -15.09 8.97
C THR A 106 -2.94 -15.72 10.35
N LYS A 107 -1.85 -15.96 11.09
CA LYS A 107 -1.90 -16.48 12.44
C LYS A 107 -2.67 -15.56 13.39
N ALA A 108 -2.30 -14.28 13.42
CA ALA A 108 -2.94 -13.29 14.31
C ALA A 108 -4.44 -13.14 14.04
N LEU A 109 -4.86 -13.19 12.77
CA LEU A 109 -6.28 -13.14 12.40
C LEU A 109 -7.01 -14.44 12.77
N SER A 110 -6.40 -15.60 12.51
CA SER A 110 -7.00 -16.91 12.83
C SER A 110 -7.27 -17.10 14.31
N GLU A 111 -6.40 -16.59 15.19
CA GLU A 111 -6.58 -16.59 16.65
C GLU A 111 -7.85 -15.82 17.07
N ARG A 112 -8.38 -14.96 16.21
CA ARG A 112 -9.61 -14.18 16.40
C ARG A 112 -10.81 -14.72 15.61
N GLY A 113 -10.62 -15.85 14.90
CA GLY A 113 -11.64 -16.37 13.99
C GLY A 113 -11.85 -15.50 12.74
N GLU A 114 -10.85 -14.73 12.35
CA GLU A 114 -10.86 -13.80 11.23
C GLU A 114 -9.89 -14.28 10.15
N ALA A 115 -10.07 -13.77 8.91
CA ALA A 115 -9.17 -14.03 7.79
C ALA A 115 -9.08 -12.79 6.89
N VAL A 116 -8.12 -12.76 6.00
CA VAL A 116 -8.06 -11.83 4.87
C VAL A 116 -9.08 -12.26 3.83
N ASP A 117 -9.89 -11.32 3.33
CA ASP A 117 -10.93 -11.60 2.34
C ASP A 117 -10.39 -11.53 0.91
N TYR A 118 -9.52 -10.56 0.61
CA TYR A 118 -8.96 -10.35 -0.72
C TYR A 118 -7.50 -9.92 -0.67
N ALA A 119 -6.68 -10.49 -1.55
CA ALA A 119 -5.37 -9.99 -1.91
C ALA A 119 -5.42 -9.48 -3.36
N VAL A 120 -5.38 -8.17 -3.55
CA VAL A 120 -5.49 -7.53 -4.87
C VAL A 120 -4.11 -7.17 -5.39
N ASN A 121 -3.66 -7.87 -6.42
CA ASN A 121 -2.40 -7.58 -7.11
C ASN A 121 -2.64 -6.56 -8.24
N VAL A 122 -2.00 -5.40 -8.13
CA VAL A 122 -1.96 -4.39 -9.19
C VAL A 122 -0.72 -4.65 -10.03
N ASP A 123 -0.89 -5.34 -11.15
CA ASP A 123 0.20 -5.76 -12.02
C ASP A 123 0.63 -4.63 -12.97
N VAL A 124 1.93 -4.30 -12.95
CA VAL A 124 2.53 -3.25 -13.79
C VAL A 124 3.95 -3.64 -14.15
N PRO A 125 4.32 -3.64 -15.45
CA PRO A 125 5.67 -3.92 -15.90
C PRO A 125 6.71 -2.94 -15.32
N ASP A 126 7.93 -3.43 -15.07
CA ASP A 126 9.02 -2.67 -14.46
C ASP A 126 9.35 -1.37 -15.19
N GLU A 127 9.32 -1.39 -16.52
CA GLU A 127 9.57 -0.19 -17.33
C GLU A 127 8.58 0.94 -17.00
N ASN A 128 7.30 0.59 -16.84
CA ASN A 128 6.26 1.53 -16.47
C ASN A 128 6.45 2.03 -15.03
N ILE A 129 6.92 1.15 -14.13
CA ILE A 129 7.25 1.52 -12.75
C ILE A 129 8.33 2.58 -12.69
N ILE A 130 9.45 2.39 -13.42
CA ILE A 130 10.56 3.35 -13.44
C ILE A 130 10.07 4.73 -13.90
N ASN A 131 9.27 4.77 -14.97
CA ASN A 131 8.67 6.01 -15.48
C ASN A 131 7.74 6.68 -14.46
N ARG A 132 6.88 5.89 -13.80
CA ARG A 132 5.95 6.40 -12.78
C ARG A 132 6.67 6.94 -11.55
N MET A 133 7.71 6.25 -11.09
CA MET A 133 8.44 6.67 -9.89
C MET A 133 9.19 7.98 -10.09
N SER A 134 9.81 8.18 -11.25
CA SER A 134 10.53 9.42 -11.58
C SER A 134 9.62 10.65 -11.64
N GLY A 135 8.37 10.46 -12.06
CA GLY A 135 7.35 11.52 -12.14
C GLY A 135 6.57 11.73 -10.85
N ARG A 136 6.70 10.87 -9.85
CA ARG A 136 5.98 10.97 -8.58
C ARG A 136 6.42 12.20 -7.78
N ARG A 137 5.45 12.87 -7.17
CA ARG A 137 5.66 13.96 -6.21
C ARG A 137 4.85 13.68 -4.96
N ALA A 138 5.41 14.00 -3.80
CA ALA A 138 4.77 13.77 -2.53
C ALA A 138 4.77 15.04 -1.68
N CYS A 139 3.70 15.24 -0.94
CA CYS A 139 3.63 16.22 0.12
C CYS A 139 4.09 15.59 1.43
N LEU A 140 5.22 16.02 1.97
CA LEU A 140 5.74 15.50 3.24
C LEU A 140 4.90 15.95 4.45
N ASN A 141 4.01 16.92 4.28
CA ASN A 141 3.17 17.40 5.35
C ASN A 141 1.89 16.56 5.55
N CYS A 142 1.12 16.34 4.47
CA CYS A 142 -0.18 15.65 4.55
C CYS A 142 -0.18 14.26 3.90
N GLY A 143 0.94 13.79 3.32
CA GLY A 143 1.03 12.48 2.67
C GLY A 143 0.33 12.37 1.30
N ALA A 144 -0.22 13.48 0.76
CA ALA A 144 -0.82 13.48 -0.58
C ALA A 144 0.24 13.17 -1.65
N THR A 145 -0.17 12.42 -2.67
CA THR A 145 0.72 11.97 -3.74
C THR A 145 0.18 12.42 -5.09
N TYR A 146 1.06 12.94 -5.93
CA TYR A 146 0.80 13.45 -7.26
C TYR A 146 1.74 12.82 -8.27
N HIS A 147 1.47 13.03 -9.54
CA HIS A 147 2.36 12.68 -10.64
C HIS A 147 2.39 13.80 -11.65
N ILE A 148 3.58 14.17 -12.13
CA ILE A 148 3.76 15.33 -13.04
C ILE A 148 2.99 15.21 -14.35
N VAL A 149 2.63 13.99 -14.79
CA VAL A 149 1.89 13.71 -16.02
C VAL A 149 0.49 13.17 -15.72
N TYR A 150 0.40 12.09 -14.93
CA TYR A 150 -0.85 11.32 -14.77
C TYR A 150 -1.82 11.89 -13.74
N ASN A 151 -1.32 12.66 -12.78
CA ASN A 151 -2.14 13.31 -11.74
C ASN A 151 -1.42 14.57 -11.23
N PRO A 152 -1.29 15.62 -12.06
CA PRO A 152 -0.60 16.83 -11.66
C PRO A 152 -1.39 17.61 -10.60
N SER A 153 -0.68 18.34 -9.74
CA SER A 153 -1.31 19.33 -8.86
C SER A 153 -1.83 20.51 -9.66
N LYS A 154 -2.90 21.16 -9.19
CA LYS A 154 -3.50 22.35 -9.83
C LYS A 154 -2.50 23.48 -10.02
N LYS A 155 -1.62 23.67 -9.04
CA LYS A 155 -0.49 24.58 -9.12
C LYS A 155 0.79 23.75 -9.05
N GLU A 156 1.62 23.88 -10.06
CA GLU A 156 2.87 23.11 -10.18
C GLU A 156 3.71 23.20 -8.89
N GLY A 157 4.14 22.05 -8.39
CA GLY A 157 4.97 21.93 -7.19
C GLY A 157 4.27 22.22 -5.85
N ILE A 158 2.95 22.49 -5.85
CA ILE A 158 2.18 22.81 -4.64
C ILE A 158 1.10 21.76 -4.39
N CYS A 159 0.99 21.32 -3.16
CA CYS A 159 -0.02 20.35 -2.73
C CYS A 159 -1.42 20.99 -2.72
N ASP A 160 -2.37 20.42 -3.45
CA ASP A 160 -3.76 20.92 -3.50
C ASP A 160 -4.50 20.75 -2.16
N THR A 161 -4.05 19.80 -1.33
CA THR A 161 -4.71 19.49 -0.04
C THR A 161 -4.31 20.45 1.07
N CYS A 162 -3.02 20.84 1.15
CA CYS A 162 -2.52 21.60 2.30
C CYS A 162 -1.63 22.80 1.93
N GLY A 163 -1.42 23.07 0.65
CA GLY A 163 -0.65 24.22 0.16
C GLY A 163 0.86 24.12 0.33
N GLN A 164 1.39 23.01 0.85
CA GLN A 164 2.82 22.82 1.02
C GLN A 164 3.52 22.40 -0.25
N GLN A 165 4.83 22.58 -0.33
CA GLN A 165 5.64 22.18 -1.48
C GLN A 165 5.65 20.67 -1.68
N LEU A 166 5.55 20.25 -2.93
CA LEU A 166 5.70 18.85 -3.36
C LEU A 166 7.16 18.55 -3.64
N VAL A 167 7.62 17.36 -3.25
CA VAL A 167 9.00 16.92 -3.45
C VAL A 167 9.06 15.54 -4.11
N LEU A 168 10.16 15.26 -4.79
CA LEU A 168 10.56 13.89 -5.11
C LEU A 168 11.04 13.24 -3.80
N ARG A 169 10.55 12.04 -3.49
CA ARG A 169 11.01 11.31 -2.30
C ARG A 169 12.43 10.77 -2.52
N ASP A 170 13.20 10.60 -1.46
CA ASP A 170 14.54 10.01 -1.56
C ASP A 170 14.49 8.56 -2.06
N ASP A 171 13.46 7.81 -1.69
CA ASP A 171 13.23 6.44 -2.15
C ASP A 171 12.68 6.34 -3.60
N ASP A 172 12.50 7.46 -4.30
CA ASP A 172 12.08 7.52 -5.71
C ASP A 172 13.22 7.91 -6.67
N LYS A 173 14.43 8.06 -6.16
CA LYS A 173 15.62 8.26 -7.00
C LYS A 173 15.88 7.02 -7.87
N PRO A 174 16.35 7.16 -9.11
CA PRO A 174 16.46 6.05 -10.07
C PRO A 174 17.24 4.84 -9.55
N GLU A 175 18.34 5.07 -8.85
CA GLU A 175 19.17 4.02 -8.23
C GLU A 175 18.41 3.28 -7.12
N THR A 176 17.66 4.01 -6.29
CA THR A 176 16.85 3.44 -5.21
C THR A 176 15.66 2.67 -5.78
N VAL A 177 15.02 3.17 -6.84
CA VAL A 177 13.92 2.47 -7.53
C VAL A 177 14.36 1.11 -8.07
N LYS A 178 15.53 1.03 -8.70
CA LYS A 178 16.09 -0.24 -9.18
C LYS A 178 16.29 -1.23 -8.02
N LYS A 179 16.84 -0.75 -6.91
CA LYS A 179 17.02 -1.57 -5.71
C LYS A 179 15.68 -2.06 -5.14
N ARG A 180 14.69 -1.19 -5.09
CA ARG A 180 13.34 -1.53 -4.62
C ARG A 180 12.66 -2.57 -5.50
N LEU A 181 12.85 -2.52 -6.83
CA LEU A 181 12.35 -3.54 -7.76
C LEU A 181 13.03 -4.88 -7.52
N SER A 182 14.38 -4.90 -7.37
CA SER A 182 15.09 -6.13 -7.01
C SER A 182 14.54 -6.75 -5.71
N VAL A 183 14.40 -5.94 -4.65
CA VAL A 183 13.85 -6.41 -3.37
C VAL A 183 12.39 -6.89 -3.52
N TYR A 184 11.59 -6.22 -4.36
CA TYR A 184 10.23 -6.64 -4.65
C TYR A 184 10.19 -8.03 -5.30
N HIS A 185 10.97 -8.25 -6.35
CA HIS A 185 11.01 -9.54 -7.05
C HIS A 185 11.51 -10.66 -6.15
N ASP A 186 12.52 -10.38 -5.33
CA ASP A 186 13.12 -11.38 -4.46
C ASP A 186 12.24 -11.76 -3.26
N GLN A 187 11.55 -10.79 -2.66
CA GLN A 187 10.92 -10.97 -1.34
C GLN A 187 9.40 -10.82 -1.35
N THR A 188 8.85 -9.97 -2.22
CA THR A 188 7.42 -9.61 -2.20
C THR A 188 6.63 -10.31 -3.29
N GLN A 189 7.17 -10.44 -4.48
CA GLN A 189 6.50 -11.11 -5.59
C GLN A 189 6.05 -12.56 -5.25
N PRO A 190 6.81 -13.36 -4.46
CA PRO A 190 6.35 -14.69 -4.04
C PRO A 190 5.01 -14.70 -3.27
N LEU A 191 4.57 -13.57 -2.73
CA LEU A 191 3.26 -13.44 -2.10
C LEU A 191 2.09 -13.62 -3.08
N ILE A 192 2.31 -13.38 -4.37
CA ILE A 192 1.30 -13.62 -5.42
C ILE A 192 0.91 -15.10 -5.42
N ASP A 193 1.91 -15.99 -5.48
CA ASP A 193 1.65 -17.43 -5.43
C ASP A 193 1.10 -17.87 -4.06
N TYR A 194 1.59 -17.27 -2.98
CA TYR A 194 1.07 -17.54 -1.63
C TYR A 194 -0.44 -17.29 -1.55
N TYR A 195 -0.91 -16.11 -1.93
CA TYR A 195 -2.34 -15.77 -1.87
C TYR A 195 -3.18 -16.42 -2.98
N LYS A 196 -2.55 -16.79 -4.09
CA LYS A 196 -3.19 -17.63 -5.10
C LYS A 196 -3.50 -19.02 -4.56
N ASN A 197 -2.58 -19.62 -3.82
CA ASN A 197 -2.79 -20.92 -3.17
C ASN A 197 -3.82 -20.84 -2.04
N GLU A 198 -3.93 -19.70 -1.34
CA GLU A 198 -4.99 -19.43 -0.37
C GLU A 198 -6.37 -19.19 -1.04
N GLY A 199 -6.43 -19.04 -2.36
CA GLY A 199 -7.68 -18.84 -3.11
C GLY A 199 -8.29 -17.46 -2.99
N ILE A 200 -7.55 -16.46 -2.51
CA ILE A 200 -8.02 -15.07 -2.28
C ILE A 200 -7.34 -14.02 -3.16
N LEU A 201 -6.44 -14.46 -4.06
CA LEU A 201 -5.77 -13.55 -5.00
C LEU A 201 -6.73 -13.07 -6.09
N ALA A 202 -6.70 -11.77 -6.33
CA ALA A 202 -7.29 -11.15 -7.52
C ALA A 202 -6.26 -10.28 -8.22
N GLU A 203 -6.24 -10.30 -9.55
CA GLU A 203 -5.26 -9.55 -10.34
C GLU A 203 -5.96 -8.49 -11.19
N VAL A 204 -5.38 -7.29 -11.24
CA VAL A 204 -5.85 -6.19 -12.08
C VAL A 204 -4.68 -5.61 -12.88
N ASP A 205 -4.95 -5.24 -14.12
CA ASP A 205 -3.99 -4.56 -14.99
C ASP A 205 -3.82 -3.11 -14.55
N GLY A 206 -2.73 -2.85 -13.84
CA GLY A 206 -2.37 -1.52 -13.33
C GLY A 206 -1.82 -0.56 -14.40
N THR A 207 -1.71 -0.98 -15.66
CA THR A 207 -1.28 -0.09 -16.77
C THR A 207 -2.40 0.80 -17.27
N LYS A 208 -3.65 0.42 -17.02
CA LYS A 208 -4.87 1.17 -17.38
C LYS A 208 -4.95 2.51 -16.66
N ASP A 209 -5.93 3.34 -17.07
CA ASP A 209 -6.27 4.56 -16.34
C ASP A 209 -6.62 4.26 -14.87
N MET A 210 -6.30 5.20 -14.00
CA MET A 210 -6.48 5.06 -12.55
C MET A 210 -7.94 4.75 -12.17
N GLU A 211 -8.92 5.32 -12.89
CA GLU A 211 -10.34 5.07 -12.64
C GLU A 211 -10.77 3.72 -13.16
N GLU A 212 -10.28 3.29 -14.32
CA GLU A 212 -10.55 1.95 -14.88
C GLU A 212 -10.02 0.86 -13.95
N VAL A 213 -8.78 1.00 -13.43
CA VAL A 213 -8.23 0.08 -12.43
C VAL A 213 -9.13 0.02 -11.19
N PHE A 214 -9.60 1.17 -10.71
CA PHE A 214 -10.50 1.22 -9.57
C PHE A 214 -11.82 0.49 -9.83
N GLN A 215 -12.42 0.68 -11.01
CA GLN A 215 -13.67 -0.01 -11.38
C GLN A 215 -13.47 -1.53 -11.50
N ASP A 216 -12.32 -1.98 -12.02
CA ASP A 216 -12.00 -3.40 -12.07
C ASP A 216 -11.85 -4.00 -10.67
N ILE A 217 -11.21 -3.28 -9.73
CA ILE A 217 -11.15 -3.70 -8.31
C ILE A 217 -12.55 -3.75 -7.69
N VAL A 218 -13.39 -2.75 -7.92
CA VAL A 218 -14.76 -2.72 -7.38
C VAL A 218 -15.60 -3.89 -7.87
N LYS A 219 -15.47 -4.29 -9.14
CA LYS A 219 -16.15 -5.49 -9.67
C LYS A 219 -15.74 -6.77 -8.94
N ILE A 220 -14.48 -6.87 -8.54
CA ILE A 220 -13.95 -8.02 -7.79
C ILE A 220 -14.48 -8.04 -6.36
N LEU A 221 -14.44 -6.88 -5.69
CA LEU A 221 -14.82 -6.77 -4.28
C LEU A 221 -16.33 -6.88 -4.05
N GLY A 222 -17.12 -6.67 -5.08
CA GLY A 222 -18.57 -6.57 -4.98
C GLY A 222 -19.01 -5.15 -4.56
N ALA A 223 -20.08 -4.67 -5.17
CA ALA A 223 -20.66 -3.35 -4.92
C ALA A 223 -21.72 -3.40 -3.82
#